data_ef48719e14c74354ec35059c05988765
#
_entry.id   ef48719e14c74354ec35059c05988765
#
_cell.length_a   1.000
_cell.length_b   1.000
_cell.length_c   1.000
_cell.angle_alpha   90.00
_cell.angle_beta   90.00
_cell.angle_gamma   90.00
#
_symmetry.space_group_name_H-M   'P 1'
#
loop_
_entity.id
_entity.type
_entity.pdbx_description
1 polymer ?
#
loop_
_entity_poly.entity_id
_entity_poly.type
_entity_poly.pdbx_seq_one_letter_code
_entity_poly.pdbx_strand_id
1 'polypeptide(L)'
;MARLLALLASLFLASPAFAFYCGTKLIHEGDSIGSVRAKCGDPEEVQVRYVLRRPVFWFHGTPVHTGNDLTEVPVETWIYNFGPNKLMRRLRFEDGELVDIETLGYGYLK
;
A
#
# COMPACT_ATOMS: atom_id res chain seq x y z
N MET A 1 -35.98 26.24 -11.56
CA MET A 1 -34.66 26.56 -11.99
C MET A 1 -33.75 25.35 -11.83
N ALA A 2 -33.73 24.51 -12.83
CA ALA A 2 -33.06 23.24 -12.81
C ALA A 2 -31.52 23.32 -13.02
N ARG A 3 -30.96 24.50 -13.05
CA ARG A 3 -29.57 24.71 -13.38
C ARG A 3 -28.58 24.40 -12.26
N LEU A 4 -29.04 24.33 -11.02
CA LEU A 4 -28.17 24.10 -9.86
C LEU A 4 -27.90 22.63 -9.57
N LEU A 5 -28.68 21.74 -10.17
CA LEU A 5 -28.53 20.31 -9.94
C LEU A 5 -27.41 19.67 -10.76
N ALA A 6 -26.99 20.30 -11.85
CA ALA A 6 -25.93 19.77 -12.70
C ALA A 6 -24.53 19.98 -12.14
N LEU A 7 -24.35 20.86 -11.17
CA LEU A 7 -23.04 21.14 -10.57
C LEU A 7 -22.64 20.18 -9.47
N LEU A 8 -23.58 19.41 -8.93
CA LEU A 8 -23.32 18.47 -7.85
C LEU A 8 -22.80 17.13 -8.33
N ALA A 9 -22.98 16.81 -9.60
CA ALA A 9 -22.56 15.52 -10.16
C ALA A 9 -21.05 15.44 -10.43
N SER A 10 -20.34 16.54 -10.42
CA SER A 10 -18.92 16.57 -10.75
C SER A 10 -17.98 16.38 -9.56
N LEU A 11 -18.52 16.20 -8.34
CA LEU A 11 -17.71 16.14 -7.12
C LEU A 11 -17.31 14.73 -6.69
N PHE A 12 -17.66 13.70 -7.46
CA PHE A 12 -17.45 12.31 -7.07
C PHE A 12 -16.38 11.59 -7.87
N LEU A 13 -15.34 12.31 -8.28
CA LEU A 13 -14.18 11.71 -8.93
C LEU A 13 -13.08 11.39 -7.91
N ALA A 14 -13.47 10.88 -6.75
CA ALA A 14 -12.49 10.43 -5.78
C ALA A 14 -11.86 9.13 -6.26
N SER A 15 -10.53 9.08 -6.36
CA SER A 15 -9.80 7.84 -6.58
C SER A 15 -10.10 6.87 -5.44
N PRO A 16 -10.33 5.57 -5.73
CA PRO A 16 -10.49 4.61 -4.66
C PRO A 16 -9.22 4.60 -3.81
N ALA A 17 -9.38 4.90 -2.54
CA ALA A 17 -8.30 4.77 -1.57
C ALA A 17 -8.12 3.28 -1.27
N PHE A 18 -6.93 2.73 -1.54
CA PHE A 18 -6.61 1.37 -1.16
C PHE A 18 -6.29 1.35 0.32
N ALA A 19 -7.23 0.83 1.10
CA ALA A 19 -7.12 0.75 2.55
C ALA A 19 -7.95 -0.42 3.05
N PHE A 20 -7.59 -0.94 4.21
CA PHE A 20 -8.39 -1.98 4.86
C PHE A 20 -8.20 -1.91 6.37
N TYR A 21 -9.06 -2.60 7.10
CA TYR A 21 -9.00 -2.63 8.55
C TYR A 21 -8.46 -3.96 9.05
N CYS A 22 -7.55 -3.87 10.04
CA CYS A 22 -7.19 -4.98 10.89
C CYS A 22 -7.93 -4.78 12.22
N GLY A 23 -9.08 -5.44 12.37
CA GLY A 23 -9.97 -5.14 13.47
C GLY A 23 -10.53 -3.74 13.36
N THR A 24 -10.20 -2.87 14.31
CA THR A 24 -10.61 -1.46 14.30
C THR A 24 -9.55 -0.52 13.76
N LYS A 25 -8.37 -1.04 13.40
CA LYS A 25 -7.22 -0.23 13.00
C LYS A 25 -7.09 -0.17 11.49
N LEU A 26 -7.00 1.03 10.98
CA LEU A 26 -6.91 1.27 9.54
C LEU A 26 -5.48 1.11 9.04
N ILE A 27 -5.34 0.39 7.94
CA ILE A 27 -4.09 0.23 7.19
C ILE A 27 -4.26 0.92 5.84
N HIS A 28 -3.31 1.75 5.47
CA HIS A 28 -3.33 2.47 4.19
C HIS A 28 -1.92 2.60 3.61
N GLU A 29 -1.85 2.94 2.35
CA GLU A 29 -0.57 3.22 1.70
C GLU A 29 0.16 4.33 2.43
N GLY A 30 1.49 4.17 2.56
CA GLY A 30 2.32 5.07 3.33
C GLY A 30 2.64 4.56 4.73
N ASP A 31 1.90 3.57 5.24
CA ASP A 31 2.18 2.99 6.55
C ASP A 31 3.53 2.26 6.56
N SER A 32 4.24 2.35 7.67
CA SER A 32 5.49 1.64 7.84
C SER A 32 5.26 0.15 8.13
N ILE A 33 6.26 -0.67 7.81
CA ILE A 33 6.25 -2.11 8.14
C ILE A 33 5.95 -2.33 9.63
N GLY A 34 6.63 -1.59 10.50
CA GLY A 34 6.42 -1.73 11.94
C GLY A 34 5.01 -1.38 12.37
N SER A 35 4.43 -0.34 11.78
CA SER A 35 3.06 0.06 12.08
C SER A 35 2.05 -1.01 11.64
N VAL A 36 2.22 -1.56 10.45
CA VAL A 36 1.34 -2.62 9.95
C VAL A 36 1.44 -3.87 10.82
N ARG A 37 2.65 -4.28 11.18
CA ARG A 37 2.83 -5.43 12.06
C ARG A 37 2.21 -5.22 13.44
N ALA A 38 2.33 -4.01 13.99
CA ALA A 38 1.72 -3.68 15.28
C ALA A 38 0.20 -3.72 15.22
N LYS A 39 -0.39 -3.32 14.10
CA LYS A 39 -1.85 -3.28 13.93
C LYS A 39 -2.46 -4.62 13.53
N CYS A 40 -1.77 -5.39 12.71
CA CYS A 40 -2.30 -6.61 12.11
C CYS A 40 -1.66 -7.89 12.62
N GLY A 41 -0.55 -7.79 13.35
CA GLY A 41 0.22 -8.97 13.76
C GLY A 41 1.10 -9.49 12.62
N ASP A 42 1.62 -10.70 12.82
CA ASP A 42 2.49 -11.31 11.83
C ASP A 42 1.70 -11.80 10.62
N PRO A 43 2.22 -11.61 9.41
CA PRO A 43 1.56 -12.14 8.21
C PRO A 43 1.71 -13.64 8.11
N GLU A 44 0.84 -14.25 7.29
CA GLU A 44 0.90 -15.68 6.98
C GLU A 44 2.14 -16.03 6.17
N GLU A 45 2.52 -15.16 5.26
CA GLU A 45 3.65 -15.38 4.36
C GLU A 45 4.38 -14.07 4.11
N VAL A 46 5.72 -14.17 4.08
CA VAL A 46 6.60 -13.02 3.77
C VAL A 46 7.57 -13.45 2.68
N GLN A 47 7.65 -12.66 1.63
CA GLN A 47 8.65 -12.82 0.58
C GLN A 47 9.45 -11.53 0.49
N VAL A 48 10.77 -11.66 0.45
CA VAL A 48 11.67 -10.51 0.36
C VAL A 48 12.48 -10.63 -0.91
N ARG A 49 12.56 -9.54 -1.66
CA ARG A 49 13.46 -9.43 -2.81
C ARG A 49 14.07 -8.05 -2.83
N TYR A 50 15.16 -7.91 -3.54
CA TYR A 50 15.85 -6.64 -3.68
C TYR A 50 15.72 -6.17 -5.12
N VAL A 51 15.42 -4.89 -5.29
CA VAL A 51 15.33 -4.26 -6.61
C VAL A 51 16.30 -3.10 -6.66
N LEU A 52 16.78 -2.80 -7.85
CA LEU A 52 17.68 -1.68 -8.05
C LEU A 52 16.87 -0.44 -8.37
N ARG A 53 17.14 0.63 -7.63
CA ARG A 53 16.49 1.93 -7.83
C ARG A 53 17.54 3.00 -7.94
N ARG A 54 17.24 4.03 -8.73
CA ARG A 54 18.05 5.23 -8.79
C ARG A 54 17.65 6.17 -7.67
N PRO A 55 18.59 6.63 -6.82
CA PRO A 55 18.28 7.64 -5.84
C PRO A 55 17.79 8.92 -6.51
N VAL A 56 16.78 9.55 -5.93
CA VAL A 56 16.22 10.81 -6.41
C VAL A 56 16.37 11.84 -5.32
N PHE A 57 17.03 12.96 -5.65
CA PHE A 57 17.09 14.12 -4.77
C PHE A 57 16.10 15.17 -5.25
N TRP A 58 15.46 15.83 -4.30
CA TRP A 58 14.60 16.95 -4.61
C TRP A 58 15.40 18.24 -4.45
N PHE A 59 15.60 18.93 -5.56
CA PHE A 59 16.30 20.19 -5.59
C PHE A 59 15.36 21.27 -6.12
N HIS A 60 15.03 22.23 -5.28
CA HIS A 60 14.08 23.31 -5.58
C HIS A 60 12.75 22.78 -6.16
N GLY A 61 12.23 21.71 -5.57
CA GLY A 61 10.99 21.10 -6.04
C GLY A 61 11.08 20.24 -7.30
N THR A 62 12.29 20.08 -7.83
CA THR A 62 12.53 19.27 -9.04
C THR A 62 13.24 17.97 -8.67
N PRO A 63 12.77 16.81 -9.14
CA PRO A 63 13.48 15.55 -8.91
C PRO A 63 14.75 15.50 -9.75
N VAL A 64 15.87 15.17 -9.10
CA VAL A 64 17.17 15.04 -9.74
C VAL A 64 17.71 13.65 -9.49
N HIS A 65 18.08 12.95 -10.55
CA HIS A 65 18.75 11.65 -10.45
C HIS A 65 20.25 11.84 -10.37
N THR A 66 20.89 11.19 -9.40
CA THR A 66 22.34 11.25 -9.26
C THR A 66 23.00 10.15 -10.07
N GLY A 67 23.55 10.51 -11.20
CA GLY A 67 24.45 9.66 -11.98
C GLY A 67 23.88 8.30 -12.32
N ASN A 68 24.77 7.31 -12.44
CA ASN A 68 24.39 5.93 -12.77
C ASN A 68 24.37 5.01 -11.56
N ASP A 69 24.46 5.56 -10.36
CA ASP A 69 24.49 4.75 -9.14
C ASP A 69 23.10 4.18 -8.85
N LEU A 70 23.04 2.86 -8.77
CA LEU A 70 21.84 2.14 -8.40
C LEU A 70 21.96 1.68 -6.95
N THR A 71 20.88 1.84 -6.20
CA THR A 71 20.80 1.38 -4.82
C THR A 71 19.85 0.20 -4.73
N GLU A 72 20.25 -0.84 -3.99
CA GLU A 72 19.36 -1.95 -3.70
C GLU A 72 18.33 -1.54 -2.66
N VAL A 73 17.07 -1.79 -2.98
CA VAL A 73 15.94 -1.48 -2.11
C VAL A 73 15.20 -2.77 -1.83
N PRO A 74 14.95 -3.10 -0.54
CA PRO A 74 14.18 -4.29 -0.22
C PRO A 74 12.70 -4.08 -0.57
N VAL A 75 12.13 -5.07 -1.24
CA VAL A 75 10.69 -5.14 -1.50
C VAL A 75 10.15 -6.37 -0.79
N GLU A 76 9.29 -6.16 0.19
CA GLU A 76 8.65 -7.24 0.93
C GLU A 76 7.21 -7.37 0.48
N THR A 77 6.81 -8.60 0.24
CA THR A 77 5.41 -8.95 -0.07
C THR A 77 4.87 -9.78 1.07
N TRP A 78 3.85 -9.29 1.73
CA TRP A 78 3.20 -9.94 2.86
C TRP A 78 1.81 -10.41 2.47
N ILE A 79 1.44 -11.59 2.92
CA ILE A 79 0.07 -12.10 2.73
C ILE A 79 -0.56 -12.29 4.09
N TYR A 80 -1.72 -11.67 4.27
CA TYR A 80 -2.55 -11.83 5.46
C TYR A 80 -3.74 -12.72 5.15
N ASN A 81 -3.92 -13.73 5.97
CA ASN A 81 -5.07 -14.62 5.95
C ASN A 81 -5.87 -14.44 7.25
N PHE A 82 -7.04 -13.84 7.11
CA PHE A 82 -7.92 -13.53 8.26
C PHE A 82 -8.97 -14.60 8.50
N GLY A 83 -8.84 -15.75 7.88
CA GLY A 83 -9.78 -16.85 8.00
C GLY A 83 -10.68 -17.00 6.77
N PRO A 84 -11.52 -18.06 6.76
CA PRO A 84 -12.29 -18.41 5.56
C PRO A 84 -13.44 -17.45 5.25
N ASN A 85 -13.81 -16.59 6.19
CA ASN A 85 -14.93 -15.67 6.02
C ASN A 85 -14.50 -14.26 5.63
N LYS A 86 -13.19 -14.04 5.44
CA LYS A 86 -12.63 -12.74 5.07
C LYS A 86 -11.71 -12.89 3.89
N LEU A 87 -11.62 -11.82 3.11
CA LEU A 87 -10.71 -11.78 1.97
C LEU A 87 -9.27 -11.61 2.45
N MET A 88 -8.37 -12.36 1.84
CA MET A 88 -6.94 -12.21 2.09
C MET A 88 -6.44 -10.92 1.45
N ARG A 89 -5.35 -10.39 2.00
CA ARG A 89 -4.71 -9.18 1.49
C ARG A 89 -3.24 -9.45 1.20
N ARG A 90 -2.79 -8.97 0.07
CA ARG A 90 -1.37 -8.93 -0.28
C ARG A 90 -0.88 -7.51 -0.14
N LEU A 91 0.12 -7.31 0.71
CA LEU A 91 0.74 -6.01 0.94
C LEU A 91 2.13 -6.01 0.34
N ARG A 92 2.46 -4.96 -0.38
CA ARG A 92 3.81 -4.78 -0.88
C ARG A 92 4.44 -3.56 -0.23
N PHE A 93 5.56 -3.79 0.43
CA PHE A 93 6.37 -2.75 1.04
C PHE A 93 7.60 -2.52 0.21
N GLU A 94 7.92 -1.28 -0.04
CA GLU A 94 9.15 -0.89 -0.71
C GLU A 94 9.93 0.00 0.24
N ASP A 95 11.14 -0.44 0.58
CA ASP A 95 12.01 0.24 1.56
C ASP A 95 11.30 0.50 2.90
N GLY A 96 10.52 -0.46 3.35
CA GLY A 96 9.81 -0.37 4.63
C GLY A 96 8.51 0.41 4.63
N GLU A 97 8.06 0.89 3.48
CA GLU A 97 6.84 1.66 3.34
C GLU A 97 5.81 0.91 2.49
N LEU A 98 4.57 0.88 2.94
CA LEU A 98 3.49 0.23 2.20
C LEU A 98 3.16 1.03 0.94
N VAL A 99 3.32 0.39 -0.23
CA VAL A 99 3.11 1.05 -1.52
C VAL A 99 1.95 0.47 -2.29
N ASP A 100 1.49 -0.74 -1.94
CA ASP A 100 0.38 -1.37 -2.67
C ASP A 100 -0.37 -2.34 -1.77
N ILE A 101 -1.69 -2.36 -1.92
CA ILE A 101 -2.60 -3.27 -1.23
C ILE A 101 -3.46 -3.96 -2.28
N GLU A 102 -3.43 -5.29 -2.30
CA GLU A 102 -4.20 -6.09 -3.23
C GLU A 102 -5.16 -6.99 -2.47
N THR A 103 -6.40 -7.04 -2.91
CA THR A 103 -7.41 -7.93 -2.35
C THR A 103 -7.35 -9.24 -3.10
N LEU A 104 -7.21 -10.34 -2.35
CA LEU A 104 -7.20 -11.70 -2.88
C LEU A 104 -8.54 -12.37 -2.59
N GLY A 105 -8.64 -13.65 -2.92
CA GLY A 105 -9.82 -14.43 -2.58
C GLY A 105 -9.97 -14.65 -1.08
N TYR A 106 -10.99 -15.41 -0.68
CA TYR A 106 -11.23 -15.73 0.72
C TYR A 106 -10.08 -16.54 1.30
N GLY A 107 -9.85 -16.33 2.60
CA GLY A 107 -8.84 -17.06 3.33
C GLY A 107 -9.23 -18.50 3.63
N TYR A 108 -8.46 -19.12 4.50
CA TYR A 108 -8.63 -20.52 4.87
C TYR A 108 -8.29 -20.71 6.34
N LEU A 109 -8.70 -21.84 6.89
CA LEU A 109 -8.31 -22.23 8.24
C LEU A 109 -6.86 -22.71 8.23
N LYS A 110 -6.12 -22.25 9.22
CA LYS A 110 -4.73 -22.67 9.42
C LYS A 110 -4.66 -24.03 10.12
#